data_6fc81730fa78ec675711928ed18e2d95
#
_entry.id   6fc81730fa78ec675711928ed18e2d95
#
_cell.length_a   1.000
_cell.length_b   1.000
_cell.length_c   1.000
_cell.angle_alpha   90.00
_cell.angle_beta   90.00
_cell.angle_gamma   90.00
#
_symmetry.space_group_name_H-M   'P 1'
#
loop_
_entity.id
_entity.type
_entity.pdbx_description
1 polymer ?
#
loop_
_entity_poly.entity_id
_entity_poly.type
_entity_poly.pdbx_seq_one_letter_code
_entity_poly.pdbx_strand_id
1 'polypeptide(L)'
;MPSSPIRRLSGSANAAVRRGLSVYHLNIGQPDIPTPPQAIRAVENIHSKILAYSPSDGLESLRKKFSEYYHRFGLDISPDEIIVTAGGSEAVLFAFMACLDPGDEIIVPEPAYANYMAFADSAGIRIRPLPSSIKDGFSLPPVEDFEKKITNRTRAILLCNPNNPTGYVYSRKELEAIAGICEQYELFLFADEVYREFCYTDQQFTSVMSLESIAYNTVMIDSVSKRYSECGIRIGALVCRNPEIHAAVMKFCQARLSPPLLGQIVAEASVDTEPEYLKEVFEEYRKRRDFLVNRINRIPGCYAPMPDGAFYTMVELPVDDADKFCKWCLEEFEYEGGTVFLAPGSGFYSNPAMGRRQARIAYVHNVDYLGKALDILEKALDAYPNRIREL
;
A
#
# COMPACT_ATOMS: atom_id res chain seq x y z
N MET A 1 -18.29 9.86 -0.55
CA MET A 1 -17.05 9.09 -0.77
C MET A 1 -16.53 9.36 -2.18
N PRO A 2 -15.30 9.83 -2.38
CA PRO A 2 -14.74 10.11 -3.69
C PRO A 2 -14.43 8.84 -4.48
N SER A 3 -14.40 8.93 -5.82
CA SER A 3 -13.96 7.81 -6.67
C SER A 3 -12.46 7.57 -6.51
N SER A 4 -12.04 6.29 -6.61
CA SER A 4 -10.62 5.93 -6.49
C SER A 4 -9.76 6.65 -7.54
N PRO A 5 -8.78 7.46 -7.15
CA PRO A 5 -7.90 8.18 -8.09
C PRO A 5 -7.07 7.25 -8.97
N ILE A 6 -6.80 6.03 -8.48
CA ILE A 6 -6.03 4.99 -9.21
C ILE A 6 -6.85 4.43 -10.38
N ARG A 7 -8.19 4.42 -10.26
CA ARG A 7 -9.10 3.75 -11.20
C ARG A 7 -10.01 4.71 -11.97
N ARG A 8 -10.08 5.99 -11.61
CA ARG A 8 -11.01 6.95 -12.23
C ARG A 8 -10.83 7.10 -13.75
N LEU A 9 -9.62 6.87 -14.28
CA LEU A 9 -9.31 6.90 -15.70
C LEU A 9 -9.46 5.53 -16.41
N SER A 10 -9.96 4.49 -15.73
CA SER A 10 -10.12 3.16 -16.34
C SER A 10 -11.07 3.18 -17.54
N GLY A 11 -12.07 4.06 -17.55
CA GLY A 11 -12.96 4.24 -18.70
C GLY A 11 -12.21 4.73 -19.95
N SER A 12 -11.30 5.71 -19.79
CA SER A 12 -10.45 6.24 -20.87
C SER A 12 -9.44 5.19 -21.34
N ALA A 13 -8.85 4.41 -20.42
CA ALA A 13 -7.95 3.30 -20.76
C ALA A 13 -8.67 2.21 -21.56
N ASN A 14 -9.87 1.81 -21.14
CA ASN A 14 -10.69 0.86 -21.91
C ASN A 14 -11.09 1.39 -23.29
N ALA A 15 -11.32 2.70 -23.41
CA ALA A 15 -11.59 3.34 -24.70
C ALA A 15 -10.34 3.32 -25.60
N ALA A 16 -9.14 3.54 -25.06
CA ALA A 16 -7.87 3.40 -25.79
C ALA A 16 -7.68 1.98 -26.33
N VAL A 17 -7.92 0.95 -25.50
CA VAL A 17 -7.87 -0.45 -25.94
C VAL A 17 -8.87 -0.72 -27.08
N ARG A 18 -10.12 -0.19 -26.99
CA ARG A 18 -11.09 -0.32 -28.09
C ARG A 18 -10.68 0.38 -29.38
N ARG A 19 -9.83 1.42 -29.31
CA ARG A 19 -9.20 2.04 -30.51
C ARG A 19 -8.05 1.21 -31.09
N GLY A 20 -7.69 0.07 -30.45
CA GLY A 20 -6.60 -0.80 -30.88
C GLY A 20 -5.23 -0.50 -30.26
N LEU A 21 -5.17 0.38 -29.25
CA LEU A 21 -3.92 0.74 -28.59
C LEU A 21 -3.52 -0.26 -27.52
N SER A 22 -2.23 -0.51 -27.41
CA SER A 22 -1.62 -1.17 -26.25
C SER A 22 -1.52 -0.16 -25.10
N VAL A 23 -2.23 -0.38 -23.98
CA VAL A 23 -2.15 0.46 -22.79
C VAL A 23 -1.15 -0.11 -21.82
N TYR A 24 -0.05 0.62 -21.56
CA TYR A 24 0.98 0.22 -20.61
C TYR A 24 0.59 0.70 -19.21
N HIS A 25 0.20 -0.25 -18.34
CA HIS A 25 -0.32 0.03 -17.01
C HIS A 25 0.82 0.23 -16.00
N LEU A 26 1.02 1.47 -15.56
CA LEU A 26 1.94 1.85 -14.47
C LEU A 26 1.18 2.36 -13.23
N ASN A 27 -0.16 2.34 -13.28
CA ASN A 27 -1.04 2.89 -12.23
C ASN A 27 -1.41 1.88 -11.13
N ILE A 28 -1.39 0.57 -11.41
CA ILE A 28 -1.85 -0.48 -10.48
C ILE A 28 -0.68 -1.24 -9.90
N GLY A 29 -0.60 -1.32 -8.58
CA GLY A 29 0.38 -2.12 -7.84
C GLY A 29 -0.10 -3.55 -7.61
N GLN A 30 -0.34 -4.28 -8.67
CA GLN A 30 -0.62 -5.71 -8.62
C GLN A 30 0.63 -6.46 -9.09
N PRO A 31 1.29 -7.24 -8.20
CA PRO A 31 2.44 -8.06 -8.56
C PRO A 31 2.16 -8.96 -9.78
N ASP A 32 3.16 -9.13 -10.63
CA ASP A 32 3.11 -10.01 -11.81
C ASP A 32 4.05 -11.24 -11.70
N ILE A 33 4.82 -11.32 -10.62
CA ILE A 33 5.65 -12.50 -10.33
C ILE A 33 4.71 -13.67 -10.01
N PRO A 34 4.99 -14.87 -10.51
CA PRO A 34 4.11 -16.02 -10.27
C PRO A 34 3.84 -16.28 -8.80
N THR A 35 2.58 -16.56 -8.48
CA THR A 35 2.16 -17.05 -7.16
C THR A 35 2.90 -18.35 -6.82
N PRO A 36 3.28 -18.59 -5.56
CA PRO A 36 3.97 -19.81 -5.15
C PRO A 36 3.27 -21.09 -5.65
N PRO A 37 3.98 -22.06 -6.21
CA PRO A 37 3.35 -23.27 -6.77
C PRO A 37 2.52 -24.07 -5.76
N GLN A 38 2.90 -24.08 -4.47
CA GLN A 38 2.13 -24.74 -3.41
C GLN A 38 0.77 -24.09 -3.18
N ALA A 39 0.65 -22.78 -3.33
CA ALA A 39 -0.62 -22.06 -3.28
C ALA A 39 -1.57 -22.52 -4.40
N ILE A 40 -1.05 -22.66 -5.63
CA ILE A 40 -1.85 -23.15 -6.76
C ILE A 40 -2.26 -24.60 -6.54
N ARG A 41 -1.33 -25.46 -6.08
CA ARG A 41 -1.65 -26.86 -5.75
C ARG A 41 -2.70 -26.96 -4.63
N ALA A 42 -2.72 -26.02 -3.67
CA ALA A 42 -3.72 -26.02 -2.61
C ALA A 42 -5.15 -25.83 -3.17
N VAL A 43 -5.31 -25.00 -4.22
CA VAL A 43 -6.60 -24.84 -4.91
C VAL A 43 -7.02 -26.13 -5.61
N GLU A 44 -6.09 -26.81 -6.29
CA GLU A 44 -6.34 -28.05 -7.04
C GLU A 44 -6.73 -29.21 -6.12
N ASN A 45 -6.26 -29.22 -4.88
CA ASN A 45 -6.46 -30.29 -3.91
C ASN A 45 -7.61 -30.04 -2.92
N ILE A 46 -8.57 -29.19 -3.23
CA ILE A 46 -9.74 -28.98 -2.41
C ILE A 46 -10.74 -30.12 -2.64
N HIS A 47 -10.81 -31.06 -1.69
CA HIS A 47 -11.71 -32.22 -1.76
C HIS A 47 -12.92 -32.12 -0.82
N SER A 48 -13.16 -30.94 -0.25
CA SER A 48 -14.30 -30.72 0.66
C SER A 48 -15.64 -30.84 -0.08
N LYS A 49 -16.58 -31.60 0.46
CA LYS A 49 -17.94 -31.69 -0.08
C LYS A 49 -18.81 -30.49 0.25
N ILE A 50 -18.46 -29.74 1.30
CA ILE A 50 -19.18 -28.56 1.78
C ILE A 50 -18.16 -27.49 2.08
N LEU A 51 -18.33 -26.30 1.50
CA LEU A 51 -17.55 -25.12 1.80
C LEU A 51 -18.26 -24.35 2.93
N ALA A 52 -18.04 -24.80 4.17
CA ALA A 52 -18.68 -24.24 5.35
C ALA A 52 -18.02 -22.92 5.76
N TYR A 53 -18.69 -22.15 6.62
CA TYR A 53 -18.06 -20.99 7.29
C TYR A 53 -16.87 -21.46 8.14
N SER A 54 -15.76 -20.74 8.05
CA SER A 54 -14.67 -20.84 9.02
C SER A 54 -14.99 -20.05 10.29
N PRO A 55 -14.22 -20.18 11.37
CA PRO A 55 -14.29 -19.27 12.53
C PRO A 55 -14.22 -17.80 12.08
N SER A 56 -14.86 -16.91 12.85
CA SER A 56 -14.96 -15.50 12.47
C SER A 56 -13.62 -14.76 12.50
N ASP A 57 -12.68 -15.22 13.31
CA ASP A 57 -11.29 -14.76 13.39
C ASP A 57 -10.35 -15.47 12.40
N GLY A 58 -10.87 -16.42 11.64
CA GLY A 58 -10.13 -17.22 10.65
C GLY A 58 -9.74 -18.60 11.16
N LEU A 59 -9.21 -19.43 10.25
CA LEU A 59 -8.72 -20.76 10.58
C LEU A 59 -7.56 -20.67 11.58
N GLU A 60 -7.64 -21.47 12.66
CA GLU A 60 -6.58 -21.53 13.66
C GLU A 60 -5.24 -21.96 13.06
N SER A 61 -5.26 -22.89 12.10
CA SER A 61 -4.06 -23.33 11.38
C SER A 61 -3.38 -22.16 10.63
N LEU A 62 -4.15 -21.31 9.95
CA LEU A 62 -3.61 -20.12 9.27
C LEU A 62 -3.07 -19.09 10.27
N ARG A 63 -3.76 -18.85 11.40
CA ARG A 63 -3.28 -17.93 12.45
C ARG A 63 -1.97 -18.42 13.07
N LYS A 64 -1.80 -19.72 13.30
CA LYS A 64 -0.53 -20.32 13.71
C LYS A 64 0.57 -20.10 12.68
N LYS A 65 0.28 -20.30 11.39
CA LYS A 65 1.23 -20.03 10.30
C LYS A 65 1.64 -18.55 10.22
N PHE A 66 0.70 -17.63 10.42
CA PHE A 66 1.04 -16.20 10.49
C PHE A 66 1.91 -15.88 11.72
N SER A 67 1.62 -16.48 12.89
CA SER A 67 2.48 -16.35 14.07
C SER A 67 3.90 -16.83 13.77
N GLU A 68 4.08 -18.03 13.19
CA GLU A 68 5.38 -18.57 12.78
C GLU A 68 6.09 -17.65 11.76
N TYR A 69 5.34 -17.09 10.82
CA TYR A 69 5.86 -16.13 9.86
C TYR A 69 6.38 -14.85 10.55
N TYR A 70 5.63 -14.27 11.49
CA TYR A 70 6.06 -13.08 12.24
C TYR A 70 7.27 -13.34 13.14
N HIS A 71 7.39 -14.52 13.71
CA HIS A 71 8.58 -14.93 14.47
C HIS A 71 9.87 -14.88 13.64
N ARG A 72 9.81 -15.11 12.31
CA ARG A 72 10.98 -14.96 11.43
C ARG A 72 11.49 -13.51 11.37
N PHE A 73 10.65 -12.54 11.71
CA PHE A 73 11.00 -11.12 11.83
C PHE A 73 11.29 -10.69 13.27
N GLY A 74 11.42 -11.64 14.19
CA GLY A 74 11.68 -11.37 15.61
C GLY A 74 10.47 -10.80 16.37
N LEU A 75 9.26 -10.97 15.83
CA LEU A 75 8.03 -10.51 16.46
C LEU A 75 7.36 -11.67 17.20
N ASP A 76 7.31 -11.58 18.54
CA ASP A 76 6.58 -12.52 19.37
C ASP A 76 5.08 -12.18 19.35
N ILE A 77 4.36 -12.78 18.42
CA ILE A 77 2.93 -12.59 18.17
C ILE A 77 2.24 -13.94 18.30
N SER A 78 1.33 -14.04 19.28
CA SER A 78 0.51 -15.22 19.50
C SER A 78 -0.55 -15.37 18.40
N PRO A 79 -0.95 -16.61 18.03
CA PRO A 79 -2.10 -16.82 17.14
C PRO A 79 -3.40 -16.14 17.62
N ASP A 80 -3.56 -15.93 18.92
CA ASP A 80 -4.76 -15.30 19.51
C ASP A 80 -4.73 -13.76 19.38
N GLU A 81 -3.59 -13.17 19.04
CA GLU A 81 -3.45 -11.74 18.70
C GLU A 81 -3.74 -11.45 17.22
N ILE A 82 -4.03 -12.48 16.42
CA ILE A 82 -4.20 -12.40 14.97
C ILE A 82 -5.66 -12.64 14.59
N ILE A 83 -6.24 -11.70 13.85
CA ILE A 83 -7.54 -11.84 13.21
C ILE A 83 -7.35 -11.85 11.70
N VAL A 84 -7.78 -12.93 11.05
CA VAL A 84 -7.76 -13.02 9.57
C VAL A 84 -8.85 -12.15 8.98
N THR A 85 -8.50 -11.36 7.96
CA THR A 85 -9.40 -10.42 7.30
C THR A 85 -9.49 -10.66 5.79
N ALA A 86 -10.52 -10.09 5.14
CA ALA A 86 -10.66 -10.10 3.68
C ALA A 86 -9.69 -9.12 3.01
N GLY A 87 -8.37 -9.30 3.26
CA GLY A 87 -7.27 -8.45 2.85
C GLY A 87 -7.06 -7.26 3.79
N GLY A 88 -5.93 -6.55 3.62
CA GLY A 88 -5.58 -5.39 4.44
C GLY A 88 -6.65 -4.28 4.46
N SER A 89 -7.44 -4.15 3.41
CA SER A 89 -8.53 -3.14 3.35
C SER A 89 -9.59 -3.34 4.42
N GLU A 90 -10.00 -4.58 4.70
CA GLU A 90 -10.94 -4.89 5.79
C GLU A 90 -10.26 -4.67 7.14
N ALA A 91 -8.99 -5.03 7.28
CA ALA A 91 -8.23 -4.81 8.51
C ALA A 91 -8.15 -3.32 8.88
N VAL A 92 -7.87 -2.43 7.91
CA VAL A 92 -7.89 -0.97 8.12
C VAL A 92 -9.28 -0.49 8.57
N LEU A 93 -10.33 -0.92 7.86
CA LEU A 93 -11.70 -0.50 8.17
C LEU A 93 -12.12 -0.97 9.57
N PHE A 94 -11.80 -2.21 9.93
CA PHE A 94 -12.11 -2.76 11.25
C PHE A 94 -11.32 -2.07 12.36
N ALA A 95 -10.03 -1.74 12.13
CA ALA A 95 -9.24 -0.95 13.08
C ALA A 95 -9.89 0.43 13.32
N PHE A 96 -10.31 1.12 12.26
CA PHE A 96 -10.99 2.40 12.40
C PHE A 96 -12.30 2.28 13.17
N MET A 97 -13.14 1.33 12.81
CA MET A 97 -14.46 1.15 13.44
C MET A 97 -14.39 0.64 14.88
N ALA A 98 -13.33 -0.07 15.26
CA ALA A 98 -13.16 -0.61 16.62
C ALA A 98 -12.54 0.39 17.59
N CYS A 99 -11.66 1.28 17.09
CA CYS A 99 -10.86 2.17 17.94
C CYS A 99 -11.30 3.63 17.90
N LEU A 100 -12.15 4.03 16.94
CA LEU A 100 -12.50 5.43 16.69
C LEU A 100 -14.02 5.61 16.61
N ASP A 101 -14.49 6.75 17.10
CA ASP A 101 -15.89 7.18 16.98
C ASP A 101 -16.09 8.12 15.77
N PRO A 102 -17.32 8.22 15.22
CA PRO A 102 -17.63 9.20 14.19
C PRO A 102 -17.32 10.64 14.68
N GLY A 103 -16.54 11.34 13.87
CA GLY A 103 -16.04 12.69 14.16
C GLY A 103 -14.65 12.74 14.78
N ASP A 104 -14.08 11.61 15.17
CA ASP A 104 -12.67 11.52 15.57
C ASP A 104 -11.73 11.83 14.40
N GLU A 105 -10.50 12.18 14.75
CA GLU A 105 -9.46 12.56 13.81
C GLU A 105 -8.28 11.58 13.86
N ILE A 106 -7.71 11.29 12.68
CA ILE A 106 -6.53 10.47 12.52
C ILE A 106 -5.45 11.26 11.74
N ILE A 107 -4.23 11.32 12.27
CA ILE A 107 -3.10 11.96 11.57
C ILE A 107 -2.53 10.94 10.58
N VAL A 108 -2.35 11.40 9.33
CA VAL A 108 -1.81 10.56 8.25
C VAL A 108 -0.72 11.34 7.51
N PRO A 109 0.53 10.88 7.49
CA PRO A 109 1.56 11.43 6.60
C PRO A 109 1.14 11.29 5.14
N GLU A 110 1.29 12.38 4.36
CA GLU A 110 0.95 12.43 2.94
C GLU A 110 2.19 12.72 2.06
N PRO A 111 2.23 12.16 0.83
CA PRO A 111 1.15 11.44 0.14
C PRO A 111 0.89 10.06 0.76
N ALA A 112 -0.39 9.65 0.79
CA ALA A 112 -0.86 8.45 1.44
C ALA A 112 -1.66 7.55 0.48
N TYR A 113 -1.81 6.27 0.82
CA TYR A 113 -2.63 5.37 0.04
C TYR A 113 -4.06 5.89 -0.07
N ALA A 114 -4.49 6.15 -1.30
CA ALA A 114 -5.71 6.87 -1.60
C ALA A 114 -6.99 6.28 -0.98
N ASN A 115 -7.01 4.96 -0.70
CA ASN A 115 -8.18 4.34 -0.10
C ASN A 115 -8.33 4.63 1.39
N TYR A 116 -7.30 5.14 2.09
CA TYR A 116 -7.46 5.54 3.49
C TYR A 116 -8.50 6.64 3.65
N MET A 117 -8.56 7.60 2.70
CA MET A 117 -9.62 8.62 2.69
C MET A 117 -11.01 8.00 2.58
N ALA A 118 -11.16 6.98 1.70
CA ALA A 118 -12.44 6.30 1.53
C ALA A 118 -12.85 5.48 2.77
N PHE A 119 -11.89 4.86 3.45
CA PHE A 119 -12.15 4.13 4.70
C PHE A 119 -12.50 5.09 5.83
N ALA A 120 -11.80 6.22 5.94
CA ALA A 120 -12.10 7.28 6.90
C ALA A 120 -13.51 7.84 6.71
N ASP A 121 -13.88 8.20 5.47
CA ASP A 121 -15.23 8.63 5.13
C ASP A 121 -16.29 7.58 5.52
N SER A 122 -16.01 6.29 5.25
CA SER A 122 -16.93 5.20 5.55
C SER A 122 -17.12 4.98 7.06
N ALA A 123 -16.08 5.23 7.85
CA ALA A 123 -16.11 5.15 9.31
C ALA A 123 -16.60 6.46 9.96
N GLY A 124 -16.81 7.53 9.20
CA GLY A 124 -17.22 8.83 9.70
C GLY A 124 -16.10 9.60 10.43
N ILE A 125 -14.85 9.22 10.24
CA ILE A 125 -13.67 9.86 10.84
C ILE A 125 -13.01 10.87 9.88
N ARG A 126 -12.16 11.74 10.40
CA ARG A 126 -11.51 12.80 9.63
C ARG A 126 -10.00 12.58 9.55
N ILE A 127 -9.44 12.66 8.35
CA ILE A 127 -7.99 12.68 8.16
C ILE A 127 -7.44 14.08 8.45
N ARG A 128 -6.41 14.12 9.30
CA ARG A 128 -5.54 15.28 9.55
C ARG A 128 -4.25 15.07 8.77
N PRO A 129 -4.12 15.64 7.58
CA PRO A 129 -2.96 15.39 6.72
C PRO A 129 -1.70 16.03 7.28
N LEU A 130 -0.60 15.30 7.16
CA LEU A 130 0.75 15.77 7.44
C LEU A 130 1.62 15.62 6.19
N PRO A 131 1.70 16.65 5.33
CA PRO A 131 2.38 16.51 4.04
C PRO A 131 3.89 16.41 4.18
N SER A 132 4.50 15.52 3.40
CA SER A 132 5.93 15.43 3.16
C SER A 132 6.28 15.88 1.72
N SER A 133 7.56 16.08 1.45
CA SER A 133 8.05 16.67 0.19
C SER A 133 8.79 15.66 -0.67
N ILE A 134 8.53 15.68 -1.98
CA ILE A 134 9.29 14.90 -2.95
C ILE A 134 10.77 15.31 -2.98
N LYS A 135 11.08 16.59 -2.68
CA LYS A 135 12.45 17.10 -2.66
C LYS A 135 13.29 16.52 -1.53
N ASP A 136 12.62 16.14 -0.44
CA ASP A 136 13.25 15.52 0.74
C ASP A 136 13.06 13.98 0.74
N GLY A 137 12.77 13.39 -0.44
CA GLY A 137 12.52 11.95 -0.58
C GLY A 137 11.30 11.44 0.19
N PHE A 138 10.38 12.33 0.55
CA PHE A 138 9.21 12.05 1.39
C PHE A 138 9.54 11.58 2.82
N SER A 139 10.68 12.04 3.34
CA SER A 139 11.05 11.79 4.73
C SER A 139 9.94 12.21 5.70
N LEU A 140 9.88 11.53 6.84
CA LEU A 140 8.89 11.84 7.86
C LEU A 140 9.06 13.31 8.33
N PRO A 141 7.97 14.10 8.38
CA PRO A 141 8.00 15.42 8.98
C PRO A 141 8.45 15.37 10.45
N PRO A 142 9.04 16.46 10.98
CA PRO A 142 9.45 16.53 12.37
C PRO A 142 8.32 16.22 13.35
N VAL A 143 8.66 15.67 14.52
CA VAL A 143 7.71 15.29 15.59
C VAL A 143 6.83 16.47 15.99
N GLU A 144 7.40 17.68 16.05
CA GLU A 144 6.69 18.92 16.37
C GLU A 144 5.54 19.24 15.39
N ASP A 145 5.64 18.77 14.16
CA ASP A 145 4.59 18.97 13.18
C ASP A 145 3.41 18.00 13.40
N PHE A 146 3.67 16.81 13.94
CA PHE A 146 2.60 15.93 14.44
C PHE A 146 1.88 16.57 15.62
N GLU A 147 2.61 17.08 16.60
CA GLU A 147 2.03 17.72 17.79
C GLU A 147 1.13 18.91 17.43
N LYS A 148 1.54 19.73 16.44
CA LYS A 148 0.70 20.84 15.92
C LYS A 148 -0.61 20.36 15.27
N LYS A 149 -0.69 19.09 14.84
CA LYS A 149 -1.90 18.51 14.24
C LYS A 149 -2.82 17.90 15.28
N ILE A 150 -2.35 17.62 16.48
CA ILE A 150 -3.16 17.03 17.55
C ILE A 150 -4.20 18.00 18.05
N THR A 151 -5.44 17.53 18.14
CA THR A 151 -6.59 18.23 18.72
C THR A 151 -7.25 17.36 19.79
N ASN A 152 -8.25 17.88 20.48
CA ASN A 152 -9.05 17.09 21.43
C ASN A 152 -9.85 15.96 20.78
N ARG A 153 -9.88 15.86 19.44
CA ARG A 153 -10.55 14.81 18.67
C ARG A 153 -9.56 13.82 18.06
N THR A 154 -8.28 14.11 18.08
CA THR A 154 -7.25 13.20 17.54
C THR A 154 -7.18 11.95 18.42
N ARG A 155 -7.28 10.78 17.80
CA ARG A 155 -7.27 9.49 18.48
C ARG A 155 -6.23 8.52 17.94
N ALA A 156 -5.71 8.76 16.73
CA ALA A 156 -4.76 7.84 16.13
C ALA A 156 -3.78 8.52 15.17
N ILE A 157 -2.67 7.83 14.92
CA ILE A 157 -1.76 8.06 13.80
C ILE A 157 -1.81 6.81 12.92
N LEU A 158 -1.88 6.98 11.59
CA LEU A 158 -1.78 5.88 10.62
C LEU A 158 -0.52 6.02 9.79
N LEU A 159 0.30 4.99 9.79
CA LEU A 159 1.49 4.86 8.94
C LEU A 159 1.30 3.75 7.92
N CYS A 160 1.95 3.87 6.76
CA CYS A 160 2.17 2.78 5.81
C CYS A 160 3.68 2.55 5.71
N ASN A 161 4.17 1.39 6.10
CA ASN A 161 5.60 1.10 6.20
C ASN A 161 5.94 -0.29 5.63
N PRO A 162 6.68 -0.39 4.55
CA PRO A 162 7.07 0.64 3.57
C PRO A 162 5.89 1.37 2.93
N ASN A 163 6.10 2.64 2.57
CA ASN A 163 5.00 3.53 2.20
C ASN A 163 4.51 3.31 0.75
N ASN A 164 3.21 3.32 0.58
CA ASN A 164 2.51 3.53 -0.68
C ASN A 164 1.84 4.92 -0.62
N PRO A 165 2.26 5.91 -1.44
CA PRO A 165 2.85 5.75 -2.79
C PRO A 165 4.37 6.05 -2.90
N THR A 166 5.06 6.41 -1.83
CA THR A 166 6.40 7.02 -1.92
C THR A 166 7.54 6.00 -1.96
N GLY A 167 7.33 4.81 -1.40
CA GLY A 167 8.38 3.84 -1.16
C GLY A 167 9.29 4.18 0.03
N TYR A 168 8.95 5.19 0.83
CA TYR A 168 9.70 5.53 2.03
C TYR A 168 9.63 4.42 3.06
N VAL A 169 10.73 4.15 3.77
CA VAL A 169 10.80 3.19 4.87
C VAL A 169 11.17 3.94 6.15
N TYR A 170 10.30 3.87 7.15
CA TYR A 170 10.55 4.54 8.43
C TYR A 170 11.66 3.83 9.19
N SER A 171 12.63 4.60 9.64
CA SER A 171 13.68 4.12 10.53
C SER A 171 13.14 3.79 11.92
N ARG A 172 13.85 2.93 12.65
CA ARG A 172 13.50 2.61 14.04
C ARG A 172 13.37 3.87 14.90
N LYS A 173 14.30 4.84 14.72
CA LYS A 173 14.29 6.11 15.45
C LYS A 173 13.01 6.93 15.18
N GLU A 174 12.55 6.98 13.94
CA GLU A 174 11.31 7.68 13.57
C GLU A 174 10.09 6.99 14.18
N LEU A 175 10.06 5.65 14.13
CA LEU A 175 8.96 4.89 14.73
C LEU A 175 8.92 5.04 16.26
N GLU A 176 10.08 5.06 16.93
CA GLU A 176 10.18 5.33 18.38
C GLU A 176 9.73 6.77 18.72
N ALA A 177 10.03 7.74 17.88
CA ALA A 177 9.57 9.11 18.06
C ALA A 177 8.03 9.22 17.92
N ILE A 178 7.44 8.54 16.92
CA ILE A 178 5.98 8.44 16.78
C ILE A 178 5.35 7.72 17.97
N ALA A 179 5.97 6.63 18.46
CA ALA A 179 5.52 5.92 19.65
C ALA A 179 5.47 6.85 20.86
N GLY A 180 6.49 7.69 21.05
CA GLY A 180 6.51 8.69 22.12
C GLY A 180 5.34 9.68 22.04
N ILE A 181 4.97 10.13 20.84
CA ILE A 181 3.76 10.95 20.64
C ILE A 181 2.51 10.17 21.03
N CYS A 182 2.39 8.92 20.57
CA CYS A 182 1.22 8.09 20.86
C CYS A 182 1.09 7.85 22.37
N GLU A 183 2.19 7.59 23.07
CA GLU A 183 2.21 7.44 24.52
C GLU A 183 1.81 8.73 25.25
N GLN A 184 2.42 9.86 24.87
CA GLN A 184 2.17 11.16 25.49
C GLN A 184 0.71 11.64 25.36
N TYR A 185 0.09 11.38 24.22
CA TYR A 185 -1.26 11.85 23.89
C TYR A 185 -2.33 10.75 23.91
N GLU A 186 -1.99 9.57 24.42
CA GLU A 186 -2.90 8.41 24.50
C GLU A 186 -3.55 8.05 23.15
N LEU A 187 -2.75 8.08 22.07
CA LEU A 187 -3.21 7.80 20.71
C LEU A 187 -2.98 6.32 20.33
N PHE A 188 -3.84 5.81 19.45
CA PHE A 188 -3.57 4.56 18.76
C PHE A 188 -2.53 4.77 17.64
N LEU A 189 -1.70 3.75 17.42
CA LEU A 189 -0.83 3.67 16.23
C LEU A 189 -1.32 2.55 15.32
N PHE A 190 -1.80 2.92 14.14
CA PHE A 190 -2.12 1.97 13.07
C PHE A 190 -0.99 1.92 12.07
N ALA A 191 -0.52 0.70 11.73
CA ALA A 191 0.52 0.54 10.74
C ALA A 191 0.14 -0.49 9.68
N ASP A 192 0.06 -0.01 8.45
CA ASP A 192 -0.10 -0.86 7.26
C ASP A 192 1.28 -1.35 6.81
N GLU A 193 1.60 -2.60 7.12
CA GLU A 193 2.90 -3.22 6.88
C GLU A 193 2.89 -4.25 5.74
N VAL A 194 1.96 -4.13 4.81
CA VAL A 194 1.77 -5.10 3.70
C VAL A 194 2.95 -5.18 2.72
N TYR A 195 3.93 -4.28 2.83
CA TYR A 195 5.13 -4.23 1.97
C TYR A 195 6.41 -4.59 2.72
N ARG A 196 6.36 -5.16 3.93
CA ARG A 196 7.53 -5.38 4.80
C ARG A 196 8.67 -6.18 4.17
N GLU A 197 8.39 -7.07 3.22
CA GLU A 197 9.40 -7.85 2.49
C GLU A 197 10.18 -7.03 1.45
N PHE A 198 9.65 -5.85 1.10
CA PHE A 198 10.21 -5.00 0.05
C PHE A 198 10.95 -3.80 0.67
N CYS A 199 12.03 -4.05 1.40
CA CYS A 199 12.94 -3.02 1.94
C CYS A 199 14.30 -3.18 1.27
N TYR A 200 14.70 -2.21 0.43
CA TYR A 200 15.86 -2.30 -0.44
C TYR A 200 17.10 -1.62 0.13
N THR A 201 17.03 -1.13 1.35
CA THR A 201 18.15 -0.54 2.07
C THR A 201 18.85 -1.56 2.96
N ASP A 202 20.06 -1.25 3.43
CA ASP A 202 20.76 -2.05 4.43
C ASP A 202 20.10 -1.99 5.83
N GLN A 203 19.11 -1.12 6.01
CA GLN A 203 18.33 -1.05 7.26
C GLN A 203 17.36 -2.22 7.32
N GLN A 204 17.43 -2.94 8.43
CA GLN A 204 16.43 -3.96 8.72
C GLN A 204 15.06 -3.31 8.92
N PHE A 205 14.03 -3.88 8.29
CA PHE A 205 12.65 -3.46 8.52
C PHE A 205 12.31 -3.52 10.02
N THR A 206 11.69 -2.45 10.52
CA THR A 206 11.20 -2.39 11.89
C THR A 206 9.67 -2.37 11.89
N SER A 207 9.05 -3.36 12.50
CA SER A 207 7.60 -3.38 12.71
C SER A 207 7.22 -2.55 13.92
N VAL A 208 6.05 -1.89 13.84
CA VAL A 208 5.49 -1.21 15.02
C VAL A 208 5.16 -2.15 16.17
N MET A 209 4.95 -3.44 15.90
CA MET A 209 4.73 -4.47 16.93
C MET A 209 5.95 -4.72 17.82
N SER A 210 7.13 -4.21 17.45
CA SER A 210 8.35 -4.24 18.29
C SER A 210 8.48 -3.05 19.24
N LEU A 211 7.52 -2.11 19.23
CA LEU A 211 7.51 -0.91 20.09
C LEU A 211 6.75 -1.22 21.39
N GLU A 212 7.48 -1.67 22.41
CA GLU A 212 6.90 -2.16 23.67
C GLU A 212 6.11 -1.08 24.44
N SER A 213 6.56 0.19 24.39
CA SER A 213 5.95 1.30 25.14
C SER A 213 4.47 1.54 24.78
N ILE A 214 4.07 1.23 23.55
CA ILE A 214 2.70 1.43 23.04
C ILE A 214 2.04 0.13 22.56
N ALA A 215 2.54 -1.03 23.01
CA ALA A 215 2.12 -2.34 22.51
C ALA A 215 0.59 -2.55 22.54
N TYR A 216 -0.09 -2.03 23.57
CA TYR A 216 -1.56 -2.14 23.71
C TYR A 216 -2.35 -1.10 22.91
N ASN A 217 -1.69 -0.06 22.40
CA ASN A 217 -2.31 0.97 21.57
C ASN A 217 -1.96 0.79 20.08
N THR A 218 -1.30 -0.32 19.73
CA THR A 218 -0.82 -0.57 18.36
C THR A 218 -1.68 -1.61 17.67
N VAL A 219 -2.04 -1.31 16.41
CA VAL A 219 -2.69 -2.25 15.49
C VAL A 219 -1.88 -2.34 14.22
N MET A 220 -1.37 -3.52 13.91
CA MET A 220 -0.67 -3.80 12.66
C MET A 220 -1.65 -4.41 11.65
N ILE A 221 -1.61 -3.89 10.44
CA ILE A 221 -2.33 -4.40 9.27
C ILE A 221 -1.35 -5.14 8.36
N ASP A 222 -1.70 -6.34 7.95
CA ASP A 222 -0.89 -7.15 7.05
C ASP A 222 -1.73 -7.80 5.95
N SER A 223 -1.08 -8.31 4.89
CA SER A 223 -1.74 -9.04 3.81
C SER A 223 -0.77 -9.90 3.02
N VAL A 224 -1.21 -11.08 2.63
CA VAL A 224 -0.47 -11.96 1.70
C VAL A 224 -0.46 -11.44 0.26
N SER A 225 -1.31 -10.46 -0.05
CA SER A 225 -1.55 -9.96 -1.41
C SER A 225 -0.28 -9.54 -2.15
N LYS A 226 0.71 -8.99 -1.43
CA LYS A 226 1.89 -8.38 -2.04
C LYS A 226 3.06 -9.35 -2.07
N ARG A 227 3.36 -9.98 -0.94
CA ARG A 227 4.51 -10.90 -0.79
C ARG A 227 4.42 -12.16 -1.64
N TYR A 228 3.20 -12.68 -1.88
CA TYR A 228 2.98 -13.92 -2.63
C TYR A 228 2.24 -13.71 -3.97
N SER A 229 2.08 -12.47 -4.44
CA SER A 229 1.32 -12.16 -5.67
C SER A 229 -0.12 -12.69 -5.63
N GLU A 230 -0.78 -12.61 -4.49
CA GLU A 230 -2.09 -13.23 -4.21
C GLU A 230 -3.20 -12.20 -3.97
N CYS A 231 -3.18 -11.09 -4.71
CA CYS A 231 -4.18 -10.02 -4.52
C CYS A 231 -5.63 -10.51 -4.65
N GLY A 232 -5.86 -11.56 -5.46
CA GLY A 232 -7.18 -12.08 -5.77
C GLY A 232 -7.81 -12.95 -4.69
N ILE A 233 -7.02 -13.58 -3.79
CA ILE A 233 -7.55 -14.48 -2.76
C ILE A 233 -8.18 -13.74 -1.57
N ARG A 234 -7.89 -12.42 -1.43
CA ARG A 234 -8.47 -11.55 -0.41
C ARG A 234 -8.20 -12.02 1.02
N ILE A 235 -6.95 -12.23 1.38
CA ILE A 235 -6.52 -12.56 2.74
C ILE A 235 -5.52 -11.54 3.27
N GLY A 236 -5.77 -11.10 4.50
CA GLY A 236 -4.92 -10.24 5.31
C GLY A 236 -5.05 -10.58 6.77
N ALA A 237 -4.45 -9.78 7.60
CA ALA A 237 -4.52 -9.89 9.05
C ALA A 237 -4.60 -8.53 9.72
N LEU A 238 -5.36 -8.46 10.80
CA LEU A 238 -5.29 -7.43 11.82
C LEU A 238 -4.62 -8.06 13.04
N VAL A 239 -3.57 -7.44 13.53
CA VAL A 239 -2.80 -7.94 14.68
C VAL A 239 -2.78 -6.89 15.77
N CYS A 240 -3.19 -7.27 16.99
CA CYS A 240 -3.17 -6.39 18.14
C CYS A 240 -3.04 -7.19 19.45
N ARG A 241 -2.32 -6.64 20.41
CA ARG A 241 -2.14 -7.23 21.76
C ARG A 241 -3.22 -6.82 22.76
N ASN A 242 -3.98 -5.77 22.44
CA ASN A 242 -5.01 -5.25 23.30
C ASN A 242 -6.29 -6.12 23.22
N PRO A 243 -6.71 -6.79 24.32
CA PRO A 243 -7.87 -7.66 24.32
C PRO A 243 -9.20 -6.89 24.09
N GLU A 244 -9.26 -5.60 24.43
CA GLU A 244 -10.47 -4.79 24.21
C GLU A 244 -10.63 -4.45 22.73
N ILE A 245 -9.53 -4.09 22.04
CA ILE A 245 -9.52 -3.91 20.58
C ILE A 245 -9.90 -5.21 19.89
N HIS A 246 -9.27 -6.33 20.31
CA HIS A 246 -9.59 -7.64 19.74
C HIS A 246 -11.06 -7.98 19.90
N ALA A 247 -11.63 -7.81 21.09
CA ALA A 247 -13.05 -8.06 21.36
C ALA A 247 -13.98 -7.14 20.54
N ALA A 248 -13.61 -5.88 20.34
CA ALA A 248 -14.36 -4.95 19.49
C ALA A 248 -14.34 -5.37 18.01
N VAL A 249 -13.15 -5.73 17.49
CA VAL A 249 -12.98 -6.22 16.10
C VAL A 249 -13.74 -7.52 15.89
N MET A 250 -13.76 -8.43 16.88
CA MET A 250 -14.50 -9.69 16.79
C MET A 250 -16.00 -9.50 16.58
N LYS A 251 -16.62 -8.43 17.05
CA LYS A 251 -18.03 -8.12 16.77
C LYS A 251 -18.26 -7.87 15.28
N PHE A 252 -17.35 -7.16 14.61
CA PHE A 252 -17.40 -6.94 13.16
C PHE A 252 -17.12 -8.24 12.40
N CYS A 253 -16.17 -9.05 12.87
CA CYS A 253 -15.89 -10.37 12.29
C CYS A 253 -17.12 -11.29 12.36
N GLN A 254 -17.84 -11.32 13.47
CA GLN A 254 -19.07 -12.10 13.65
C GLN A 254 -20.18 -11.56 12.74
N ALA A 255 -20.33 -10.25 12.59
CA ALA A 255 -21.30 -9.64 11.68
C ALA A 255 -20.99 -9.95 10.21
N ARG A 256 -19.71 -9.99 9.80
CA ARG A 256 -19.25 -10.42 8.49
C ARG A 256 -19.35 -11.94 8.28
N LEU A 257 -19.49 -12.74 9.33
CA LEU A 257 -19.47 -14.19 9.44
C LEU A 257 -18.06 -14.79 9.47
N SER A 258 -17.39 -14.91 8.34
CA SER A 258 -16.02 -15.47 8.25
C SER A 258 -15.21 -14.87 7.10
N PRO A 259 -13.87 -14.91 7.15
CA PRO A 259 -13.05 -14.62 5.98
C PRO A 259 -13.24 -15.69 4.89
N PRO A 260 -12.87 -15.40 3.62
CA PRO A 260 -13.02 -16.35 2.51
C PRO A 260 -12.28 -17.67 2.78
N LEU A 261 -13.00 -18.78 2.92
CA LEU A 261 -12.42 -20.10 3.25
C LEU A 261 -11.35 -20.53 2.23
N LEU A 262 -11.64 -20.43 0.93
CA LEU A 262 -10.71 -20.83 -0.13
C LEU A 262 -9.45 -19.98 -0.11
N GLY A 263 -9.60 -18.68 0.14
CA GLY A 263 -8.47 -17.77 0.30
C GLY A 263 -7.58 -18.14 1.48
N GLN A 264 -8.16 -18.56 2.59
CA GLN A 264 -7.41 -18.99 3.77
C GLN A 264 -6.60 -20.26 3.51
N ILE A 265 -7.16 -21.24 2.81
CA ILE A 265 -6.46 -22.47 2.42
C ILE A 265 -5.25 -22.16 1.53
N VAL A 266 -5.41 -21.25 0.58
CA VAL A 266 -4.32 -20.81 -0.30
C VAL A 266 -3.26 -20.05 0.51
N ALA A 267 -3.66 -19.08 1.33
CA ALA A 267 -2.72 -18.31 2.16
C ALA A 267 -1.91 -19.18 3.12
N GLU A 268 -2.54 -20.20 3.70
CA GLU A 268 -1.87 -21.17 4.60
C GLU A 268 -0.76 -21.92 3.85
N ALA A 269 -1.03 -22.40 2.62
CA ALA A 269 -0.02 -23.05 1.81
C ALA A 269 1.11 -22.09 1.38
N SER A 270 0.79 -20.81 1.18
CA SER A 270 1.78 -19.80 0.76
C SER A 270 2.77 -19.45 1.85
N VAL A 271 2.37 -19.51 3.13
CA VAL A 271 3.30 -19.25 4.25
C VAL A 271 4.41 -20.31 4.33
N ASP A 272 4.16 -21.52 3.82
CA ASP A 272 5.15 -22.60 3.72
C ASP A 272 6.11 -22.45 2.54
N THR A 273 6.04 -21.33 1.82
CA THR A 273 6.95 -21.06 0.70
C THR A 273 8.40 -20.95 1.20
N GLU A 274 9.29 -21.59 0.47
CA GLU A 274 10.73 -21.56 0.78
C GLU A 274 11.24 -20.11 0.75
N PRO A 275 12.20 -19.75 1.63
CA PRO A 275 12.75 -18.40 1.72
C PRO A 275 13.32 -17.87 0.40
N GLU A 276 13.81 -18.77 -0.47
CA GLU A 276 14.37 -18.47 -1.78
C GLU A 276 13.37 -17.73 -2.66
N TYR A 277 12.09 -18.09 -2.63
CA TYR A 277 11.06 -17.40 -3.40
C TYR A 277 11.00 -15.91 -3.04
N LEU A 278 10.93 -15.58 -1.75
CA LEU A 278 10.87 -14.18 -1.31
C LEU A 278 12.16 -13.42 -1.65
N LYS A 279 13.31 -14.11 -1.61
CA LYS A 279 14.59 -13.53 -2.01
C LYS A 279 14.63 -13.22 -3.51
N GLU A 280 14.18 -14.14 -4.36
CA GLU A 280 14.09 -13.92 -5.80
C GLU A 280 13.12 -12.79 -6.15
N VAL A 281 11.96 -12.75 -5.50
CA VAL A 281 10.97 -11.67 -5.63
C VAL A 281 11.58 -10.33 -5.25
N PHE A 282 12.28 -10.26 -4.12
CA PHE A 282 12.95 -9.06 -3.64
C PHE A 282 14.00 -8.56 -4.66
N GLU A 283 14.89 -9.45 -5.16
CA GLU A 283 15.93 -9.09 -6.13
C GLU A 283 15.34 -8.60 -7.46
N GLU A 284 14.28 -9.24 -7.92
CA GLU A 284 13.60 -8.80 -9.15
C GLU A 284 12.98 -7.41 -8.97
N TYR A 285 12.30 -7.12 -7.86
CA TYR A 285 11.73 -5.79 -7.62
C TYR A 285 12.80 -4.73 -7.40
N ARG A 286 13.92 -5.05 -6.76
CA ARG A 286 15.08 -4.16 -6.64
C ARG A 286 15.63 -3.76 -8.02
N LYS A 287 15.80 -4.74 -8.91
CA LYS A 287 16.22 -4.52 -10.30
C LYS A 287 15.24 -3.63 -11.06
N ARG A 288 13.93 -3.88 -10.94
CA ARG A 288 12.88 -3.06 -11.57
C ARG A 288 12.87 -1.62 -11.06
N ARG A 289 13.02 -1.44 -9.74
CA ARG A 289 13.16 -0.12 -9.10
C ARG A 289 14.34 0.65 -9.67
N ASP A 290 15.51 0.06 -9.64
CA ASP A 290 16.76 0.69 -10.09
C ASP A 290 16.68 1.08 -11.57
N PHE A 291 16.16 0.18 -12.40
CA PHE A 291 15.93 0.47 -13.81
C PHE A 291 14.97 1.64 -14.02
N LEU A 292 13.80 1.58 -13.40
CA LEU A 292 12.74 2.59 -13.58
C LEU A 292 13.20 3.98 -13.13
N VAL A 293 13.73 4.10 -11.91
CA VAL A 293 14.11 5.40 -11.35
C VAL A 293 15.27 6.02 -12.13
N ASN A 294 16.28 5.23 -12.48
CA ASN A 294 17.39 5.70 -13.31
C ASN A 294 16.93 6.16 -14.69
N ARG A 295 15.94 5.49 -15.30
CA ARG A 295 15.41 5.86 -16.62
C ARG A 295 14.55 7.11 -16.56
N ILE A 296 13.70 7.25 -15.53
CA ILE A 296 12.87 8.44 -15.31
C ILE A 296 13.73 9.68 -15.09
N ASN A 297 14.76 9.60 -14.26
CA ASN A 297 15.62 10.74 -13.94
C ASN A 297 16.53 11.19 -15.12
N ARG A 298 16.52 10.44 -16.24
CA ARG A 298 17.14 10.85 -17.51
C ARG A 298 16.17 11.61 -18.42
N ILE A 299 14.85 11.56 -18.16
CA ILE A 299 13.87 12.29 -18.93
C ILE A 299 13.90 13.76 -18.49
N PRO A 300 14.16 14.73 -19.41
CA PRO A 300 14.30 16.13 -19.03
C PRO A 300 13.07 16.69 -18.30
N GLY A 301 13.31 17.25 -17.11
CA GLY A 301 12.29 17.83 -16.25
C GLY A 301 11.52 16.83 -15.37
N CYS A 302 11.77 15.53 -15.47
CA CYS A 302 11.27 14.52 -14.54
C CYS A 302 12.20 14.36 -13.34
N TYR A 303 11.60 14.08 -12.18
CA TYR A 303 12.34 13.73 -10.97
C TYR A 303 11.59 12.66 -10.16
N ALA A 304 12.29 11.61 -9.77
CA ALA A 304 11.82 10.58 -8.85
C ALA A 304 12.88 10.30 -7.79
N PRO A 305 12.58 10.41 -6.50
CA PRO A 305 13.48 9.91 -5.45
C PRO A 305 13.62 8.40 -5.58
N MET A 306 14.77 7.85 -5.15
CA MET A 306 14.98 6.41 -5.08
C MET A 306 14.16 5.85 -3.91
N PRO A 307 13.18 4.96 -4.15
CA PRO A 307 12.41 4.37 -3.06
C PRO A 307 13.24 3.40 -2.22
N ASP A 308 13.07 3.45 -0.92
CA ASP A 308 13.71 2.53 0.03
C ASP A 308 12.94 1.22 0.18
N GLY A 309 11.66 1.20 -0.20
CA GLY A 309 10.81 0.03 -0.10
C GLY A 309 9.58 0.04 -1.00
N ALA A 310 8.68 -0.92 -0.78
CA ALA A 310 7.49 -1.19 -1.59
C ALA A 310 7.84 -1.42 -3.08
N PHE A 311 6.93 -1.12 -3.99
CA PHE A 311 7.17 -1.18 -5.44
C PHE A 311 6.49 -0.01 -6.17
N TYR A 312 6.60 1.18 -5.55
CA TYR A 312 6.09 2.44 -6.07
C TYR A 312 7.13 3.55 -5.95
N THR A 313 6.99 4.54 -6.81
CA THR A 313 7.62 5.85 -6.62
C THR A 313 6.66 6.95 -7.06
N MET A 314 6.76 8.10 -6.41
CA MET A 314 6.15 9.34 -6.90
C MET A 314 7.14 10.02 -7.84
N VAL A 315 6.62 10.50 -8.95
CA VAL A 315 7.43 11.20 -9.98
C VAL A 315 6.88 12.61 -10.15
N GLU A 316 7.74 13.60 -10.08
CA GLU A 316 7.42 14.94 -10.55
C GLU A 316 7.58 15.01 -12.07
N LEU A 317 6.55 15.52 -12.75
CA LEU A 317 6.48 15.59 -14.21
C LEU A 317 6.54 17.06 -14.67
N PRO A 318 7.19 17.37 -15.81
CA PRO A 318 7.24 18.72 -16.37
C PRO A 318 5.93 19.10 -17.10
N VAL A 319 4.81 19.06 -16.35
CA VAL A 319 3.47 19.33 -16.88
C VAL A 319 2.74 20.37 -16.05
N ASP A 320 1.76 21.06 -16.63
CA ASP A 320 0.91 22.02 -15.91
C ASP A 320 0.03 21.31 -14.87
N ASP A 321 -0.45 20.11 -15.21
CA ASP A 321 -1.37 19.34 -14.40
C ASP A 321 -1.29 17.85 -14.76
N ALA A 322 -0.87 16.99 -13.82
CA ALA A 322 -0.70 15.56 -14.06
C ALA A 322 -2.04 14.81 -14.29
N ASP A 323 -3.15 15.31 -13.75
CA ASP A 323 -4.47 14.74 -14.03
C ASP A 323 -4.86 14.92 -15.50
N LYS A 324 -4.62 16.12 -16.03
CA LYS A 324 -4.86 16.41 -17.44
C LYS A 324 -3.91 15.62 -18.33
N PHE A 325 -2.63 15.56 -17.97
CA PHE A 325 -1.63 14.80 -18.71
C PHE A 325 -1.98 13.31 -18.78
N CYS A 326 -2.27 12.67 -17.63
CA CYS A 326 -2.64 11.25 -17.60
C CYS A 326 -3.91 10.96 -18.41
N LYS A 327 -4.90 11.87 -18.38
CA LYS A 327 -6.11 11.74 -19.19
C LYS A 327 -5.81 11.89 -20.66
N TRP A 328 -5.04 12.92 -21.05
CA TRP A 328 -4.62 13.19 -22.42
C TRP A 328 -3.83 12.00 -23.01
N CYS A 329 -2.91 11.38 -22.25
CA CYS A 329 -2.20 10.17 -22.68
C CYS A 329 -3.17 9.08 -23.15
N LEU A 330 -4.28 8.87 -22.43
CA LEU A 330 -5.23 7.79 -22.72
C LEU A 330 -6.24 8.17 -23.82
N GLU A 331 -6.56 9.43 -24.00
CA GLU A 331 -7.63 9.87 -24.89
C GLU A 331 -7.12 10.36 -26.25
N GLU A 332 -5.95 11.00 -26.28
CA GLU A 332 -5.47 11.76 -27.46
C GLU A 332 -4.09 11.32 -27.95
N PHE A 333 -3.24 10.74 -27.07
CA PHE A 333 -1.87 10.40 -27.42
C PHE A 333 -1.70 8.93 -27.83
N GLU A 334 -0.83 8.74 -28.82
CA GLU A 334 -0.38 7.46 -29.33
C GLU A 334 1.08 7.54 -29.80
N TYR A 335 1.87 6.52 -29.49
CA TYR A 335 3.21 6.32 -30.04
C TYR A 335 3.44 4.82 -30.28
N GLU A 336 3.76 4.44 -31.54
CA GLU A 336 3.98 3.03 -31.96
C GLU A 336 2.84 2.08 -31.55
N GLY A 337 1.58 2.54 -31.67
CA GLY A 337 0.39 1.76 -31.29
C GLY A 337 0.20 1.62 -29.77
N GLY A 338 0.88 2.42 -28.96
CA GLY A 338 0.82 2.34 -27.51
C GLY A 338 0.59 3.67 -26.81
N THR A 339 0.09 3.59 -25.57
CA THR A 339 0.00 4.71 -24.62
C THR A 339 0.23 4.24 -23.19
N VAL A 340 0.41 5.17 -22.24
CA VAL A 340 0.70 4.87 -20.83
C VAL A 340 -0.46 5.26 -19.90
N PHE A 341 -0.67 4.45 -18.86
CA PHE A 341 -1.62 4.74 -17.80
C PHE A 341 -0.91 4.91 -16.46
N LEU A 342 -0.78 6.16 -15.99
CA LEU A 342 -0.21 6.54 -14.70
C LEU A 342 -1.33 6.80 -13.68
N ALA A 343 -1.01 6.79 -12.39
CA ALA A 343 -1.92 7.25 -11.34
C ALA A 343 -1.60 8.71 -10.99
N PRO A 344 -2.50 9.68 -11.31
CA PRO A 344 -2.26 11.09 -10.99
C PRO A 344 -2.04 11.32 -9.51
N GLY A 345 -1.07 12.20 -9.17
CA GLY A 345 -0.62 12.44 -7.80
C GLY A 345 -1.66 13.14 -6.92
N SER A 346 -2.54 13.94 -7.51
CA SER A 346 -3.59 14.68 -6.80
C SER A 346 -4.42 13.83 -5.85
N GLY A 347 -4.62 12.56 -6.18
CA GLY A 347 -5.46 11.65 -5.42
C GLY A 347 -4.78 10.97 -4.20
N PHE A 348 -3.50 11.28 -3.95
CA PHE A 348 -2.76 10.78 -2.79
C PHE A 348 -2.62 11.84 -1.69
N TYR A 349 -3.22 13.01 -1.88
CA TYR A 349 -3.23 14.12 -0.93
C TYR A 349 -4.65 14.59 -0.63
N SER A 350 -4.89 14.98 0.61
CA SER A 350 -6.14 15.64 1.01
C SER A 350 -6.32 17.00 0.32
N ASN A 351 -5.20 17.71 0.07
CA ASN A 351 -5.18 18.87 -0.83
C ASN A 351 -4.64 18.46 -2.20
N PRO A 352 -5.49 18.29 -3.23
CA PRO A 352 -5.07 17.84 -4.56
C PRO A 352 -4.00 18.72 -5.23
N ALA A 353 -3.91 20.00 -4.86
CA ALA A 353 -2.93 20.92 -5.42
C ALA A 353 -1.48 20.51 -5.11
N MET A 354 -1.24 19.78 -4.02
CA MET A 354 0.09 19.30 -3.64
C MET A 354 0.63 18.24 -4.60
N GLY A 355 -0.25 17.40 -5.14
CA GLY A 355 0.10 16.37 -6.13
C GLY A 355 -0.06 16.80 -7.58
N ARG A 356 -0.31 18.11 -7.86
CA ARG A 356 -0.73 18.61 -9.17
C ARG A 356 0.24 18.27 -10.32
N ARG A 357 1.54 18.20 -10.03
CA ARG A 357 2.58 17.88 -11.01
C ARG A 357 3.17 16.50 -10.82
N GLN A 358 2.58 15.71 -9.93
CA GLN A 358 3.08 14.38 -9.55
C GLN A 358 2.21 13.28 -10.13
N ALA A 359 2.83 12.13 -10.35
CA ALA A 359 2.14 10.87 -10.65
C ALA A 359 2.82 9.73 -9.87
N ARG A 360 2.03 8.76 -9.40
CA ARG A 360 2.58 7.52 -8.88
C ARG A 360 2.81 6.54 -10.01
N ILE A 361 3.97 5.90 -10.01
CA ILE A 361 4.33 4.78 -10.88
C ILE A 361 4.54 3.53 -10.02
N ALA A 362 3.92 2.42 -10.44
CA ALA A 362 4.16 1.09 -9.90
C ALA A 362 5.14 0.34 -10.81
N TYR A 363 6.25 -0.18 -10.25
CA TYR A 363 7.24 -0.96 -11.03
C TYR A 363 7.05 -2.47 -10.85
N VAL A 364 5.79 -2.89 -11.01
CA VAL A 364 5.38 -4.28 -10.83
C VAL A 364 5.62 -5.17 -12.05
N HIS A 365 5.87 -4.59 -13.23
CA HIS A 365 6.14 -5.30 -14.47
C HIS A 365 7.64 -5.50 -14.71
N ASN A 366 8.00 -6.48 -15.54
CA ASN A 366 9.40 -6.74 -15.90
C ASN A 366 10.05 -5.54 -16.62
N VAL A 367 11.40 -5.57 -16.68
CA VAL A 367 12.21 -4.46 -17.20
C VAL A 367 11.90 -4.15 -18.68
N ASP A 368 11.60 -5.16 -19.51
CA ASP A 368 11.27 -4.94 -20.93
C ASP A 368 9.95 -4.18 -21.10
N TYR A 369 8.94 -4.55 -20.33
CA TYR A 369 7.66 -3.83 -20.28
C TYR A 369 7.86 -2.40 -19.77
N LEU A 370 8.61 -2.24 -18.67
CA LEU A 370 8.91 -0.92 -18.10
C LEU A 370 9.69 -0.04 -19.09
N GLY A 371 10.63 -0.63 -19.84
CA GLY A 371 11.40 0.08 -20.89
C GLY A 371 10.48 0.68 -21.94
N LYS A 372 9.62 -0.14 -22.55
CA LYS A 372 8.64 0.30 -23.54
C LYS A 372 7.69 1.37 -22.97
N ALA A 373 7.18 1.16 -21.76
CA ALA A 373 6.30 2.13 -21.11
C ALA A 373 6.97 3.49 -20.89
N LEU A 374 8.26 3.50 -20.53
CA LEU A 374 9.03 4.73 -20.31
C LEU A 374 9.42 5.42 -21.62
N ASP A 375 9.70 4.68 -22.70
CA ASP A 375 9.92 5.27 -24.03
C ASP A 375 8.66 5.98 -24.51
N ILE A 376 7.48 5.36 -24.32
CA ILE A 376 6.18 5.97 -24.65
C ILE A 376 5.92 7.18 -23.74
N LEU A 377 6.22 7.11 -22.43
CA LEU A 377 6.08 8.23 -21.51
C LEU A 377 6.94 9.45 -21.92
N GLU A 378 8.20 9.22 -22.29
CA GLU A 378 9.09 10.27 -22.76
C GLU A 378 8.52 10.97 -24.01
N LYS A 379 8.03 10.20 -24.99
CA LYS A 379 7.38 10.73 -26.20
C LYS A 379 6.08 11.46 -25.87
N ALA A 380 5.30 10.95 -24.90
CA ALA A 380 4.09 11.64 -24.44
C ALA A 380 4.43 13.00 -23.82
N LEU A 381 5.46 13.08 -22.98
CA LEU A 381 5.93 14.33 -22.39
C LEU A 381 6.44 15.32 -23.47
N ASP A 382 7.14 14.83 -24.50
CA ASP A 382 7.61 15.66 -25.61
C ASP A 382 6.45 16.25 -26.42
N ALA A 383 5.40 15.48 -26.64
CA ALA A 383 4.24 15.86 -27.43
C ALA A 383 3.16 16.63 -26.65
N TYR A 384 3.21 16.61 -25.31
CA TYR A 384 2.16 17.22 -24.49
C TYR A 384 2.11 18.75 -24.68
N PRO A 385 0.93 19.31 -25.05
CA PRO A 385 0.84 20.74 -25.41
C PRO A 385 1.21 21.70 -24.28
N ASN A 386 0.95 21.28 -23.00
CA ASN A 386 1.20 22.11 -21.82
C ASN A 386 2.44 21.63 -21.03
N ARG A 387 3.45 21.08 -21.71
CA ARG A 387 4.74 20.76 -21.11
C ARG A 387 5.43 22.03 -20.62
N ILE A 388 5.93 22.00 -19.38
CA ILE A 388 6.77 23.06 -18.83
C ILE A 388 8.21 22.81 -19.29
N ARG A 389 8.78 23.75 -20.04
CA ARG A 389 10.12 23.61 -20.66
C ARG A 389 11.24 24.25 -19.84
N GLU A 390 10.90 25.12 -18.89
CA GLU A 390 11.81 25.77 -17.96
C GLU A 390 11.44 25.36 -16.53
N LEU A 391 12.29 24.57 -15.90
CA LEU A 391 12.24 24.21 -14.48
C LEU A 391 13.52 24.62 -13.78
#